data_b09985c89902b12f856d4ee90f29e7f5
#
_entry.id   b09985c89902b12f856d4ee90f29e7f5
#
_cell.length_a   1.000
_cell.length_b   1.000
_cell.length_c   1.000
_cell.angle_alpha   90.00
_cell.angle_beta   90.00
_cell.angle_gamma   90.00
#
_symmetry.space_group_name_H-M   'P 1'
#
loop_
_entity.id
_entity.type
_entity.pdbx_description
1 polymer ?
#
loop_
_entity_poly.entity_id
_entity_poly.type
_entity_poly.pdbx_seq_one_letter_code
_entity_poly.pdbx_strand_id
1 'polypeptide(L)'
;MRGLVLAEKPSLMRAIEGAYKDGGPFPFDLDFAAFHGHLMRQAEPAEYNPKWAPPYKAEDLPLIPEPFKYLPDDVPSVNKIMTKIRNGKYDFLVNACDAEREGEHIFWSFYEANNLKLPVKRLWCSTTLKADLVVALHNLRDASDFQHLREASFFRAQFDWLAGM
;
A
#
# COMPACT_ATOMS: atom_id res chain seq x y z
N MET A 1 16.29 -12.82 -9.74
CA MET A 1 15.44 -11.64 -9.47
C MET A 1 15.23 -11.54 -7.97
N ARG A 2 15.27 -10.34 -7.44
CA ARG A 2 15.11 -10.08 -6.01
C ARG A 2 13.92 -9.14 -5.77
N GLY A 3 13.00 -9.54 -4.91
CA GLY A 3 11.81 -8.78 -4.58
C GLY A 3 11.75 -8.36 -3.12
N LEU A 4 10.98 -7.32 -2.83
CA LEU A 4 10.63 -6.93 -1.47
C LEU A 4 9.13 -7.12 -1.26
N VAL A 5 8.76 -7.96 -0.32
CA VAL A 5 7.39 -8.16 0.13
C VAL A 5 7.03 -7.08 1.14
N LEU A 6 5.93 -6.37 0.88
CA LEU A 6 5.35 -5.37 1.77
C LEU A 6 4.00 -5.88 2.26
N ALA A 7 3.96 -6.32 3.50
CA ALA A 7 2.75 -6.78 4.17
C ALA A 7 2.08 -5.66 4.98
N GLU A 8 0.79 -5.79 5.22
CA GLU A 8 0.02 -4.78 5.95
C GLU A 8 0.44 -4.62 7.42
N LYS A 9 0.85 -5.72 8.03
CA LYS A 9 1.24 -5.76 9.45
C LYS A 9 2.32 -6.80 9.71
N PRO A 10 3.11 -6.65 10.80
CA PRO A 10 4.23 -7.55 11.10
C PRO A 10 3.84 -9.02 11.28
N SER A 11 2.64 -9.30 11.79
CA SER A 11 2.17 -10.66 11.95
C SER A 11 1.97 -11.37 10.61
N LEU A 12 1.37 -10.68 9.64
CA LEU A 12 1.19 -11.19 8.27
C LEU A 12 2.54 -11.35 7.58
N MET A 13 3.45 -10.38 7.73
CA MET A 13 4.80 -10.49 7.19
C MET A 13 5.51 -11.75 7.67
N ARG A 14 5.48 -12.02 8.99
CA ARG A 14 6.11 -13.23 9.55
C ARG A 14 5.48 -14.53 9.03
N ALA A 15 4.16 -14.55 8.85
CA ALA A 15 3.47 -15.70 8.29
C ALA A 15 3.92 -15.97 6.83
N ILE A 16 4.02 -14.92 6.02
CA ILE A 16 4.48 -15.02 4.63
C ILE A 16 5.96 -15.43 4.57
N GLU A 17 6.82 -14.83 5.40
CA GLU A 17 8.23 -15.19 5.48
C GLU A 17 8.43 -16.67 5.89
N GLY A 18 7.65 -17.16 6.85
CA GLY A 18 7.66 -18.56 7.24
C GLY A 18 7.22 -19.49 6.10
N ALA A 19 6.15 -19.12 5.39
CA ALA A 19 5.71 -19.88 4.22
C ALA A 19 6.75 -19.88 3.09
N TYR A 20 7.45 -18.76 2.88
CA TYR A 20 8.51 -18.66 1.89
C TYR A 20 9.70 -19.58 2.25
N LYS A 21 10.14 -19.59 3.50
CA LYS A 21 11.27 -20.43 3.95
C LYS A 21 10.99 -21.93 3.79
N ASP A 22 9.76 -22.34 4.03
CA ASP A 22 9.38 -23.76 4.06
C ASP A 22 8.79 -24.27 2.73
N GLY A 23 8.30 -23.38 1.87
CA GLY A 23 7.55 -23.73 0.66
C GLY A 23 8.34 -23.76 -0.65
N GLY A 24 9.64 -23.47 -0.60
CA GLY A 24 10.49 -23.41 -1.80
C GLY A 24 10.77 -24.74 -2.47
N PRO A 25 11.48 -24.75 -3.61
CA PRO A 25 12.20 -23.60 -4.16
C PRO A 25 11.32 -22.60 -4.90
N PHE A 26 11.74 -21.32 -4.89
CA PHE A 26 11.11 -20.24 -5.66
C PHE A 26 12.10 -19.69 -6.70
N PRO A 27 11.62 -19.17 -7.85
CA PRO A 27 12.49 -18.61 -8.90
C PRO A 27 13.02 -17.20 -8.59
N PHE A 28 12.84 -16.71 -7.36
CA PHE A 28 13.24 -15.38 -6.91
C PHE A 28 13.63 -15.39 -5.44
N ASP A 29 14.46 -14.42 -5.06
CA ASP A 29 14.80 -14.15 -3.66
C ASP A 29 13.88 -13.06 -3.11
N LEU A 30 13.35 -13.25 -1.91
CA LEU A 30 12.47 -12.28 -1.25
C LEU A 30 13.06 -11.79 0.07
N ASP A 31 13.02 -10.48 0.22
CA ASP A 31 13.11 -9.79 1.50
C ASP A 31 11.70 -9.38 1.95
N PHE A 32 11.57 -9.06 3.23
CA PHE A 32 10.28 -8.79 3.85
C PHE A 32 10.33 -7.48 4.64
N ALA A 33 9.25 -6.72 4.56
CA ALA A 33 8.96 -5.59 5.41
C ALA A 33 7.45 -5.51 5.66
N ALA A 34 7.06 -4.79 6.70
CA ALA A 34 5.66 -4.61 7.01
C ALA A 34 5.33 -3.13 7.22
N PHE A 35 4.16 -2.76 6.77
CA PHE A 35 3.47 -1.58 7.24
C PHE A 35 2.95 -1.80 8.67
N HIS A 36 2.46 -0.76 9.29
CA HIS A 36 1.71 -0.81 10.54
C HIS A 36 0.30 -0.25 10.31
N GLY A 37 -0.42 -0.84 9.34
CA GLY A 37 -1.65 -0.28 8.81
C GLY A 37 -1.36 0.87 7.84
N HIS A 38 -2.20 1.89 7.83
CA HIS A 38 -1.99 3.08 7.01
C HIS A 38 -0.77 3.88 7.47
N LEU A 39 0.21 4.05 6.61
CA LEU A 39 1.35 4.96 6.82
C LEU A 39 1.16 6.31 6.14
N MET A 40 0.19 6.41 5.23
CA MET A 40 -0.15 7.61 4.49
C MET A 40 -1.57 8.04 4.85
N ARG A 41 -1.80 9.33 4.89
CA ARG A 41 -3.12 9.93 5.02
C ARG A 41 -3.38 10.89 3.87
N GLN A 42 -4.63 11.14 3.57
CA GLN A 42 -4.98 12.24 2.68
C GLN A 42 -4.68 13.57 3.36
N ALA A 43 -4.21 14.54 2.57
CA ALA A 43 -3.96 15.88 3.06
C ALA A 43 -5.29 16.54 3.52
N GLU A 44 -5.22 17.31 4.59
CA GLU A 44 -6.34 18.12 5.08
C GLU A 44 -6.59 19.31 4.16
N PRO A 45 -7.81 19.89 4.12
CA PRO A 45 -8.12 20.99 3.24
C PRO A 45 -7.13 22.16 3.31
N ALA A 46 -6.70 22.55 4.50
CA ALA A 46 -5.73 23.63 4.69
C ALA A 46 -4.32 23.31 4.15
N GLU A 47 -3.97 22.02 3.98
CA GLU A 47 -2.70 21.60 3.42
C GLU A 47 -2.69 21.69 1.87
N TYR A 48 -3.87 21.82 1.26
CA TYR A 48 -3.98 22.16 -0.17
C TYR A 48 -3.96 23.66 -0.38
N ASN A 49 -4.76 24.38 0.42
CA ASN A 49 -4.89 25.84 0.36
C ASN A 49 -5.19 26.37 1.76
N PRO A 50 -4.40 27.29 2.32
CA PRO A 50 -4.64 27.87 3.63
C PRO A 50 -6.03 28.50 3.79
N LYS A 51 -6.64 28.95 2.70
CA LYS A 51 -8.02 29.48 2.71
C LYS A 51 -9.09 28.41 2.99
N TRP A 52 -8.73 27.16 2.86
CA TRP A 52 -9.60 26.01 3.13
C TRP A 52 -9.51 25.53 4.59
N ALA A 53 -8.99 26.36 5.46
CA ALA A 53 -8.99 26.08 6.89
C ALA A 53 -10.41 26.22 7.49
N PRO A 54 -10.81 25.33 8.44
CA PRO A 54 -12.09 25.48 9.11
C PRO A 54 -12.17 26.77 9.94
N PRO A 55 -13.38 27.31 10.20
CA PRO A 55 -14.69 26.73 9.89
C PRO A 55 -15.08 26.93 8.42
N TYR A 56 -15.65 25.88 7.82
CA TYR A 56 -16.13 25.90 6.43
C TYR A 56 -17.46 26.66 6.34
N LYS A 57 -17.61 27.46 5.30
CA LYS A 57 -18.88 28.04 4.94
C LYS A 57 -19.57 27.23 3.86
N ALA A 58 -20.88 27.15 3.87
CA ALA A 58 -21.65 26.41 2.88
C ALA A 58 -21.35 26.85 1.43
N GLU A 59 -21.04 28.14 1.24
CA GLU A 59 -20.71 28.74 -0.06
C GLU A 59 -19.32 28.27 -0.60
N ASP A 60 -18.44 27.81 0.28
CA ASP A 60 -17.09 27.33 -0.10
C ASP A 60 -17.08 25.85 -0.50
N LEU A 61 -18.15 25.13 -0.24
CA LEU A 61 -18.25 23.69 -0.47
C LEU A 61 -18.87 23.38 -1.85
N PRO A 62 -18.46 22.25 -2.50
CA PRO A 62 -17.43 21.31 -2.05
C PRO A 62 -16.01 21.81 -2.35
N LEU A 63 -15.09 21.54 -1.43
CA LEU A 63 -13.65 21.74 -1.68
C LEU A 63 -13.13 20.53 -2.45
N ILE A 64 -12.72 20.71 -3.69
CA ILE A 64 -12.28 19.63 -4.56
C ILE A 64 -10.78 19.79 -4.87
N PRO A 65 -9.89 19.02 -4.24
CA PRO A 65 -8.48 19.07 -4.56
C PRO A 65 -8.18 18.41 -5.90
N GLU A 66 -7.28 19.01 -6.68
CA GLU A 66 -6.79 18.41 -7.93
C GLU A 66 -5.27 18.59 -8.03
N PRO A 67 -4.50 17.52 -7.90
CA PRO A 67 -4.87 16.15 -7.50
C PRO A 67 -5.03 15.99 -5.97
N PHE A 68 -5.65 14.89 -5.54
CA PHE A 68 -5.59 14.47 -4.14
C PHE A 68 -4.16 14.12 -3.74
N LYS A 69 -3.74 14.56 -2.55
CA LYS A 69 -2.40 14.35 -2.01
C LYS A 69 -2.43 13.39 -0.82
N TYR A 70 -1.46 12.50 -0.81
CA TYR A 70 -1.18 11.64 0.34
C TYR A 70 0.09 12.10 1.02
N LEU A 71 0.04 12.28 2.32
CA LEU A 71 1.16 12.70 3.16
C LEU A 71 1.50 11.61 4.17
N PRO A 72 2.76 11.48 4.60
CA PRO A 72 3.11 10.55 5.65
C PRO A 72 2.38 10.86 6.95
N ASP A 73 1.72 9.85 7.52
CA ASP A 73 1.15 9.92 8.86
C ASP A 73 2.18 9.45 9.91
N ASP A 74 2.97 8.44 9.54
CA ASP A 74 4.11 7.93 10.32
C ASP A 74 5.41 8.10 9.52
N VAL A 75 6.03 9.28 9.63
CA VAL A 75 7.27 9.62 8.90
C VAL A 75 8.41 8.64 9.18
N PRO A 76 8.71 8.25 10.44
CA PRO A 76 9.78 7.29 10.72
C PRO A 76 9.55 5.94 10.02
N SER A 77 8.33 5.41 10.05
CA SER A 77 8.00 4.12 9.40
C SER A 77 8.10 4.21 7.88
N VAL A 78 7.61 5.29 7.28
CA VAL A 78 7.78 5.55 5.83
C VAL A 78 9.25 5.58 5.46
N ASN A 79 10.07 6.35 6.19
CA ASN A 79 11.51 6.46 5.92
C ASN A 79 12.25 5.14 6.06
N LYS A 80 11.88 4.32 7.03
CA LYS A 80 12.48 2.99 7.24
C LYS A 80 12.25 2.08 6.02
N ILE A 81 11.03 2.03 5.53
CA ILE A 81 10.69 1.20 4.35
C ILE A 81 11.36 1.78 3.11
N MET A 82 11.31 3.09 2.90
CA MET A 82 11.96 3.73 1.76
C MET A 82 13.48 3.52 1.74
N THR A 83 14.13 3.57 2.89
CA THR A 83 15.57 3.26 3.02
C THR A 83 15.84 1.81 2.63
N LYS A 84 15.01 0.87 3.06
CA LYS A 84 15.13 -0.53 2.67
C LYS A 84 14.97 -0.72 1.17
N ILE A 85 13.98 -0.05 0.55
CA ILE A 85 13.76 -0.11 -0.90
C ILE A 85 14.98 0.43 -1.67
N ARG A 86 15.50 1.59 -1.27
CA ARG A 86 16.65 2.23 -1.96
C ARG A 86 17.93 1.41 -1.84
N ASN A 87 18.19 0.84 -0.68
CA ASN A 87 19.43 0.12 -0.41
C ASN A 87 19.39 -1.34 -0.89
N GLY A 88 18.21 -1.93 -1.02
CA GLY A 88 18.04 -3.35 -1.30
C GLY A 88 18.26 -3.76 -2.75
N LYS A 89 18.28 -2.81 -3.69
CA LYS A 89 18.42 -3.08 -5.13
C LYS A 89 17.43 -4.15 -5.63
N TYR A 90 16.16 -3.92 -5.34
CA TYR A 90 15.10 -4.84 -5.74
C TYR A 90 14.72 -4.67 -7.20
N ASP A 91 14.38 -5.77 -7.86
CA ASP A 91 13.85 -5.79 -9.22
C ASP A 91 12.34 -5.54 -9.24
N PHE A 92 11.64 -5.89 -8.17
CA PHE A 92 10.19 -5.73 -8.03
C PHE A 92 9.75 -5.63 -6.56
N LEU A 93 8.55 -5.13 -6.36
CA LEU A 93 7.85 -5.15 -5.08
C LEU A 93 6.71 -6.17 -5.12
N VAL A 94 6.36 -6.73 -3.96
CA VAL A 94 5.18 -7.56 -3.81
C VAL A 94 4.21 -6.87 -2.86
N ASN A 95 3.05 -6.50 -3.37
CA ASN A 95 1.93 -6.08 -2.53
C ASN A 95 1.33 -7.33 -1.86
N ALA A 96 1.59 -7.47 -0.57
CA ALA A 96 1.10 -8.55 0.27
C ALA A 96 0.18 -8.01 1.40
N CYS A 97 -0.45 -6.86 1.18
CA CYS A 97 -1.52 -6.39 2.04
C CYS A 97 -2.76 -7.27 1.89
N ASP A 98 -3.70 -7.16 2.81
CA ASP A 98 -4.89 -7.99 2.84
C ASP A 98 -5.61 -8.02 1.48
N ALA A 99 -6.19 -9.18 1.16
CA ALA A 99 -6.83 -9.44 -0.13
C ALA A 99 -8.21 -8.76 -0.21
N GLU A 100 -8.21 -7.44 -0.15
CA GLU A 100 -9.41 -6.60 -0.19
C GLU A 100 -9.07 -5.17 -0.64
N ARG A 101 -10.08 -4.35 -0.83
CA ARG A 101 -9.95 -2.96 -1.25
C ARG A 101 -9.08 -2.12 -0.32
N GLU A 102 -9.18 -2.31 0.99
CA GLU A 102 -8.39 -1.59 1.97
C GLU A 102 -6.88 -1.91 1.86
N GLY A 103 -6.53 -3.18 1.65
CA GLY A 103 -5.15 -3.58 1.41
C GLY A 103 -4.56 -2.96 0.15
N GLU A 104 -5.35 -2.82 -0.92
CA GLU A 104 -4.93 -2.08 -2.12
C GLU A 104 -4.65 -0.61 -1.77
N HIS A 105 -5.52 0.03 -0.99
CA HIS A 105 -5.35 1.42 -0.62
C HIS A 105 -4.09 1.68 0.21
N ILE A 106 -3.82 0.83 1.20
CA ILE A 106 -2.62 0.91 2.05
C ILE A 106 -1.35 0.87 1.20
N PHE A 107 -1.25 -0.11 0.31
CA PHE A 107 -0.06 -0.27 -0.54
C PHE A 107 0.10 0.87 -1.54
N TRP A 108 -0.96 1.16 -2.31
CA TRP A 108 -0.84 2.10 -3.43
C TRP A 108 -0.75 3.56 -3.00
N SER A 109 -1.36 3.96 -1.89
CA SER A 109 -1.15 5.30 -1.33
C SER A 109 0.32 5.52 -0.95
N PHE A 110 0.96 4.52 -0.36
CA PHE A 110 2.40 4.56 -0.08
C PHE A 110 3.24 4.58 -1.36
N TYR A 111 2.93 3.70 -2.31
CA TYR A 111 3.67 3.58 -3.57
C TYR A 111 3.63 4.87 -4.38
N GLU A 112 2.45 5.44 -4.57
CA GLU A 112 2.26 6.67 -5.36
C GLU A 112 2.85 7.90 -4.67
N ALA A 113 2.60 8.09 -3.38
CA ALA A 113 3.11 9.23 -2.63
C ALA A 113 4.64 9.30 -2.58
N ASN A 114 5.31 8.15 -2.65
CA ASN A 114 6.77 8.07 -2.67
C ASN A 114 7.36 7.97 -4.10
N ASN A 115 6.55 8.13 -5.13
CA ASN A 115 6.96 8.09 -6.55
C ASN A 115 7.75 6.82 -6.92
N LEU A 116 7.38 5.69 -6.36
CA LEU A 116 8.01 4.42 -6.66
C LEU A 116 7.75 4.02 -8.12
N LYS A 117 8.72 3.32 -8.75
CA LYS A 117 8.65 2.93 -10.17
C LYS A 117 8.93 1.44 -10.39
N LEU A 118 9.25 0.72 -9.33
CA LEU A 118 9.50 -0.72 -9.43
C LEU A 118 8.23 -1.47 -9.87
N PRO A 119 8.35 -2.49 -10.72
CA PRO A 119 7.23 -3.38 -11.03
C PRO A 119 6.63 -3.97 -9.76
N VAL A 120 5.31 -4.15 -9.76
CA VAL A 120 4.59 -4.67 -8.61
C VAL A 120 3.92 -5.99 -8.96
N LYS A 121 4.17 -7.01 -8.14
CA LYS A 121 3.42 -8.27 -8.12
C LYS A 121 2.43 -8.25 -6.95
N ARG A 122 1.38 -9.02 -7.05
CA ARG A 122 0.35 -9.16 -6.02
C ARG A 122 0.37 -10.57 -5.43
N LEU A 123 0.59 -10.66 -4.13
CA LEU A 123 0.32 -11.87 -3.37
C LEU A 123 -1.14 -11.77 -2.90
N TRP A 124 -2.00 -12.55 -3.54
CA TRP A 124 -3.43 -12.56 -3.24
C TRP A 124 -3.78 -13.79 -2.40
N CYS A 125 -4.03 -13.58 -1.12
CA CYS A 125 -4.39 -14.64 -0.19
C CYS A 125 -5.29 -14.06 0.91
N SER A 126 -6.44 -14.69 1.13
CA SER A 126 -7.41 -14.28 2.13
C SER A 126 -7.24 -14.98 3.48
N THR A 127 -6.24 -15.86 3.60
CA THR A 127 -5.94 -16.58 4.83
C THR A 127 -4.48 -16.40 5.23
N THR A 128 -4.17 -16.73 6.48
CA THR A 128 -2.78 -16.78 6.99
C THR A 128 -2.27 -18.21 7.17
N LEU A 129 -3.01 -19.19 6.66
CA LEU A 129 -2.60 -20.58 6.70
C LEU A 129 -1.38 -20.78 5.80
N LYS A 130 -0.36 -21.45 6.34
CA LYS A 130 0.92 -21.66 5.67
C LYS A 130 0.75 -22.29 4.27
N ALA A 131 -0.09 -23.31 4.15
CA ALA A 131 -0.31 -24.00 2.88
C ALA A 131 -0.86 -23.05 1.80
N ASP A 132 -1.81 -22.19 2.16
CA ASP A 132 -2.42 -21.22 1.24
C ASP A 132 -1.41 -20.12 0.85
N LEU A 133 -0.60 -19.67 1.80
CA LEU A 133 0.45 -18.69 1.54
C LEU A 133 1.54 -19.24 0.62
N VAL A 134 1.91 -20.51 0.76
CA VAL A 134 2.85 -21.17 -0.15
C VAL A 134 2.29 -21.22 -1.57
N VAL A 135 1.03 -21.60 -1.73
CA VAL A 135 0.35 -21.60 -3.04
C VAL A 135 0.33 -20.18 -3.63
N ALA A 136 -0.01 -19.18 -2.83
CA ALA A 136 -0.04 -17.78 -3.28
C ALA A 136 1.35 -17.26 -3.69
N LEU A 137 2.42 -17.65 -2.98
CA LEU A 137 3.79 -17.30 -3.32
C LEU A 137 4.25 -17.93 -4.65
N HIS A 138 3.83 -19.16 -4.94
CA HIS A 138 4.08 -19.80 -6.23
C HIS A 138 3.26 -19.19 -7.38
N ASN A 139 2.19 -18.47 -7.07
CA ASN A 139 1.24 -17.88 -8.02
C ASN A 139 1.14 -16.36 -7.88
N LEU A 140 2.27 -15.68 -7.72
CA LEU A 140 2.27 -14.21 -7.70
C LEU A 140 1.67 -13.68 -9.00
N ARG A 141 0.68 -12.79 -8.86
CA ARG A 141 -0.07 -12.22 -9.96
C ARG A 141 0.47 -10.84 -10.33
N ASP A 142 0.15 -10.36 -11.52
CA ASP A 142 0.44 -8.99 -11.88
C ASP A 142 -0.49 -8.02 -11.13
N ALA A 143 0.06 -6.91 -10.68
CA ALA A 143 -0.74 -5.89 -9.99
C ALA A 143 -1.84 -5.31 -10.90
N SER A 144 -1.64 -5.32 -12.21
CA SER A 144 -2.64 -4.88 -13.20
C SER A 144 -3.93 -5.70 -13.18
N ASP A 145 -3.89 -6.96 -12.75
CA ASP A 145 -5.09 -7.80 -12.60
C ASP A 145 -6.06 -7.24 -11.55
N PHE A 146 -5.57 -6.36 -10.67
CA PHE A 146 -6.33 -5.75 -9.57
C PHE A 146 -6.56 -4.24 -9.77
N GLN A 147 -6.40 -3.75 -11.00
CA GLN A 147 -6.53 -2.33 -11.31
C GLN A 147 -7.88 -1.75 -10.88
N HIS A 148 -8.98 -2.46 -11.13
CA HIS A 148 -10.31 -2.00 -10.74
C HIS A 148 -10.46 -1.90 -9.20
N LEU A 149 -9.88 -2.84 -8.46
CA LEU A 149 -9.91 -2.81 -7.00
C LEU A 149 -9.09 -1.65 -6.44
N ARG A 150 -7.92 -1.38 -7.04
CA ARG A 150 -7.10 -0.22 -6.73
C ARG A 150 -7.86 1.08 -6.98
N GLU A 151 -8.44 1.26 -8.16
CA GLU A 151 -9.22 2.45 -8.51
C GLU A 151 -10.41 2.63 -7.57
N ALA A 152 -11.15 1.56 -7.27
CA ALA A 152 -12.25 1.60 -6.31
C ALA A 152 -11.79 2.02 -4.90
N SER A 153 -10.59 1.64 -4.49
CA SER A 153 -10.05 2.01 -3.19
C SER A 153 -9.78 3.53 -3.09
N PHE A 154 -9.18 4.11 -4.11
CA PHE A 154 -8.92 5.55 -4.16
C PHE A 154 -10.21 6.34 -4.30
N PHE A 155 -11.11 5.90 -5.16
CA PHE A 155 -12.42 6.55 -5.32
C PHE A 155 -13.20 6.60 -4.00
N ARG A 156 -13.25 5.49 -3.27
CA ARG A 156 -13.90 5.42 -1.96
C ARG A 156 -13.27 6.39 -0.97
N ALA A 157 -11.94 6.42 -0.88
CA ALA A 157 -11.23 7.32 0.02
C ALA A 157 -11.46 8.80 -0.32
N GLN A 158 -11.45 9.14 -1.60
CA GLN A 158 -11.75 10.50 -2.07
C GLN A 158 -13.20 10.90 -1.78
N PHE A 159 -14.14 9.98 -2.00
CA PHE A 159 -15.55 10.21 -1.68
C PHE A 159 -15.75 10.44 -0.18
N ASP A 160 -15.17 9.61 0.66
CA ASP A 160 -15.28 9.74 2.12
C ASP A 160 -14.66 11.06 2.61
N TRP A 161 -13.56 11.50 2.00
CA TRP A 161 -12.94 12.79 2.30
C TRP A 161 -13.84 13.96 1.93
N LEU A 162 -14.45 13.94 0.74
CA LEU A 162 -15.39 14.98 0.29
C LEU A 162 -16.66 15.02 1.12
N ALA A 163 -17.19 13.86 1.50
CA ALA A 163 -18.43 13.75 2.29
C ALA A 163 -18.22 14.08 3.78
N GLY A 164 -16.98 14.01 4.27
CA GLY A 164 -16.64 14.28 5.67
C GLY A 164 -16.48 15.78 6.02
N MET A 165 -16.59 16.65 5.03
CA MET A 165 -16.52 18.11 5.23
C MET A 165 -17.89 18.74 5.63
#